data_89479ef1b1d739002d0e6deb2f86e6de
#
_entry.id   89479ef1b1d739002d0e6deb2f86e6de
#
_cell.length_a   1.000
_cell.length_b   1.000
_cell.length_c   1.000
_cell.angle_alpha   90.00
_cell.angle_beta   90.00
_cell.angle_gamma   90.00
#
_symmetry.space_group_name_H-M   'P 1'
#
loop_
_entity.id
_entity.type
_entity.pdbx_description
1 polymer ?
#
loop_
_entity_poly.entity_id
_entity_poly.type
_entity_poly.pdbx_seq_one_letter_code
_entity_poly.pdbx_strand_id
1 'polypeptide(L)'
;MPADPTWAQEAARLLKALAEPTRLSMVLCLWNAQSPVCICDFTAAFDLGQPTISHHMAKLRAVGLVESKKRGIWVYYRLRDDLAPATDALLGTVLAGGVPTNLAADRPGHATAR
;
A
#
# COMPACT_ATOMS: atom_id res chain seq x y z
N MET A 1 -14.38 -15.38 17.40
CA MET A 1 -13.37 -15.91 16.44
C MET A 1 -14.08 -16.65 15.33
N PRO A 2 -13.95 -16.18 14.11
CA PRO A 2 -14.58 -16.89 12.99
C PRO A 2 -13.92 -18.25 12.79
N ALA A 3 -14.75 -19.24 12.55
CA ALA A 3 -14.28 -20.58 12.25
C ALA A 3 -14.22 -20.83 10.75
N ASP A 4 -14.65 -19.85 9.96
CA ASP A 4 -14.71 -19.97 8.51
C ASP A 4 -13.32 -19.90 7.91
N PRO A 5 -12.85 -20.96 7.22
CA PRO A 5 -11.54 -20.92 6.58
C PRO A 5 -11.40 -19.82 5.54
N THR A 6 -12.52 -19.33 4.99
CA THR A 6 -12.47 -18.23 4.01
C THR A 6 -11.88 -16.97 4.63
N TRP A 7 -12.15 -16.70 5.90
CA TRP A 7 -11.59 -15.56 6.58
C TRP A 7 -10.05 -15.59 6.55
N ALA A 8 -9.48 -16.75 6.88
CA ALA A 8 -8.03 -16.87 6.91
C ALA A 8 -7.40 -16.73 5.52
N GLN A 9 -8.09 -17.29 4.52
CA GLN A 9 -7.61 -17.17 3.15
C GLN A 9 -7.61 -15.71 2.68
N GLU A 10 -8.68 -15.00 2.96
CA GLU A 10 -8.77 -13.58 2.57
C GLU A 10 -7.75 -12.73 3.31
N ALA A 11 -7.60 -12.95 4.60
CA ALA A 11 -6.62 -12.23 5.40
C ALA A 11 -5.20 -12.51 4.91
N ALA A 12 -4.91 -13.76 4.59
CA ALA A 12 -3.59 -14.12 4.08
C ALA A 12 -3.29 -13.47 2.75
N ARG A 13 -4.27 -13.38 1.87
CA ARG A 13 -4.06 -12.72 0.58
C ARG A 13 -3.75 -11.24 0.76
N LEU A 14 -4.47 -10.58 1.65
CA LEU A 14 -4.20 -9.18 1.97
C LEU A 14 -2.78 -9.01 2.51
N LEU A 15 -2.42 -9.83 3.48
CA LEU A 15 -1.11 -9.73 4.11
C LEU A 15 0.01 -10.03 3.12
N LYS A 16 -0.18 -10.99 2.22
CA LYS A 16 0.82 -11.27 1.19
C LYS A 16 1.02 -10.09 0.25
N ALA A 17 -0.06 -9.40 -0.11
CA ALA A 17 0.05 -8.25 -0.98
C ALA A 17 0.87 -7.14 -0.31
N LEU A 18 0.74 -7.00 1.00
CA LEU A 18 1.47 -5.97 1.75
C LEU A 18 2.89 -6.39 2.10
N ALA A 19 3.17 -7.68 2.16
CA ALA A 19 4.46 -8.18 2.64
C ALA A 19 5.51 -8.15 1.55
N GLU A 20 5.70 -6.98 0.96
CA GLU A 20 6.73 -6.76 -0.05
C GLU A 20 7.14 -5.28 0.07
N PRO A 21 8.43 -4.98 0.23
CA PRO A 21 8.85 -3.62 0.60
C PRO A 21 8.39 -2.54 -0.35
N THR A 22 8.47 -2.80 -1.65
CA THR A 22 8.07 -1.79 -2.63
C THR A 22 6.57 -1.51 -2.55
N ARG A 23 5.78 -2.56 -2.46
CA ARG A 23 4.33 -2.38 -2.36
C ARG A 23 3.94 -1.67 -1.07
N LEU A 24 4.60 -2.01 0.03
CA LEU A 24 4.32 -1.35 1.30
C LEU A 24 4.65 0.15 1.21
N SER A 25 5.76 0.48 0.56
CA SER A 25 6.13 1.87 0.35
C SER A 25 5.14 2.61 -0.54
N MET A 26 4.63 1.93 -1.56
CA MET A 26 3.60 2.51 -2.43
C MET A 26 2.32 2.81 -1.64
N VAL A 27 1.92 1.87 -0.78
CA VAL A 27 0.74 2.06 0.06
C VAL A 27 0.95 3.25 1.00
N LEU A 28 2.15 3.41 1.54
CA LEU A 28 2.45 4.57 2.39
C LEU A 28 2.30 5.87 1.60
N CYS A 29 2.78 5.91 0.37
CA CYS A 29 2.62 7.09 -0.48
C CYS A 29 1.15 7.43 -0.66
N LEU A 30 0.32 6.44 -0.94
CA LEU A 30 -1.10 6.65 -1.14
C LEU A 30 -1.81 7.03 0.16
N TRP A 31 -1.37 6.44 1.28
CA TRP A 31 -1.92 6.75 2.59
C TRP A 31 -1.73 8.23 2.96
N ASN A 32 -0.60 8.79 2.57
CA ASN A 32 -0.28 10.18 2.86
C ASN A 32 -0.76 11.16 1.80
N ALA A 33 -1.18 10.67 0.65
CA ALA A 33 -1.55 11.54 -0.46
C ALA A 33 -2.91 12.20 -0.22
N GLN A 34 -3.01 13.47 -0.60
CA GLN A 34 -4.25 14.22 -0.48
C GLN A 34 -5.14 14.03 -1.71
N SER A 35 -4.59 13.48 -2.79
CA SER A 35 -5.29 13.30 -4.04
C SER A 35 -4.71 12.08 -4.76
N PRO A 36 -5.39 11.56 -5.78
CA PRO A 36 -4.86 10.44 -6.54
C PRO A 36 -3.47 10.72 -7.09
N VAL A 37 -2.63 9.68 -7.14
CA VAL A 37 -1.22 9.80 -7.52
C VAL A 37 -1.03 9.19 -8.90
N CYS A 38 -0.42 9.95 -9.79
CA CYS A 38 -0.14 9.51 -11.15
C CYS A 38 0.91 8.40 -11.14
N ILE A 39 0.75 7.44 -12.05
CA ILE A 39 1.76 6.40 -12.24
C ILE A 39 3.12 7.01 -12.54
N CYS A 40 3.16 8.15 -13.19
CA CYS A 40 4.41 8.85 -13.50
C CYS A 40 5.14 9.31 -12.24
N ASP A 41 4.39 9.66 -11.20
CA ASP A 41 5.02 10.02 -9.93
C ASP A 41 5.67 8.82 -9.27
N PHE A 42 5.04 7.65 -9.40
CA PHE A 42 5.61 6.43 -8.84
C PHE A 42 6.86 6.01 -9.59
N THR A 43 6.87 6.11 -10.91
CA THR A 43 8.06 5.73 -11.67
C THR A 43 9.24 6.62 -11.31
N ALA A 44 8.98 7.91 -11.10
CA ALA A 44 10.02 8.84 -10.72
C ALA A 44 10.52 8.58 -9.30
N ALA A 45 9.59 8.39 -8.37
CA ALA A 45 9.95 8.26 -6.96
C ALA A 45 10.63 6.94 -6.65
N PHE A 46 10.27 5.87 -7.33
CA PHE A 46 10.76 4.53 -7.04
C PHE A 46 11.85 4.06 -8.00
N ASP A 47 12.14 4.84 -9.02
CA ASP A 47 13.12 4.49 -10.04
C ASP A 47 12.81 3.12 -10.64
N LEU A 48 11.56 2.91 -10.96
CA LEU A 48 11.08 1.67 -11.57
C LEU A 48 10.31 2.01 -12.84
N GLY A 49 10.31 1.07 -13.78
CA GLY A 49 9.56 1.24 -15.01
C GLY A 49 8.06 1.14 -14.78
N GLN A 50 7.31 1.69 -15.71
CA GLN A 50 5.86 1.70 -15.66
C GLN A 50 5.26 0.29 -15.55
N PRO A 51 5.75 -0.72 -16.31
CA PRO A 51 5.20 -2.07 -16.17
C PRO A 51 5.39 -2.66 -14.78
N THR A 52 6.50 -2.36 -14.14
CA THR A 52 6.77 -2.85 -12.78
C THR A 52 5.83 -2.20 -11.78
N ILE A 53 5.64 -0.89 -11.88
CA ILE A 53 4.68 -0.18 -11.02
C ILE A 53 3.28 -0.74 -11.23
N SER A 54 2.86 -0.91 -12.48
CA SER A 54 1.54 -1.45 -12.80
C SER A 54 1.34 -2.84 -12.22
N HIS A 55 2.38 -3.66 -12.24
CA HIS A 55 2.32 -5.02 -11.71
C HIS A 55 2.08 -4.99 -10.19
N HIS A 56 2.83 -4.15 -9.48
CA HIS A 56 2.63 -4.01 -8.03
C HIS A 56 1.23 -3.48 -7.72
N MET A 57 0.79 -2.48 -8.46
CA MET A 57 -0.54 -1.90 -8.23
C MET A 57 -1.65 -2.90 -8.54
N ALA A 58 -1.46 -3.76 -9.53
CA ALA A 58 -2.45 -4.80 -9.84
C ALA A 58 -2.62 -5.76 -8.67
N LYS A 59 -1.53 -6.10 -7.98
CA LYS A 59 -1.61 -6.97 -6.82
C LYS A 59 -2.34 -6.30 -5.66
N LEU A 60 -2.10 -5.02 -5.45
CA LEU A 60 -2.79 -4.26 -4.41
C LEU A 60 -4.26 -4.09 -4.74
N ARG A 61 -4.58 -3.90 -6.01
CA ARG A 61 -5.96 -3.77 -6.45
C ARG A 61 -6.73 -5.08 -6.30
N ALA A 62 -6.06 -6.19 -6.57
CA ALA A 62 -6.69 -7.51 -6.49
C ALA A 62 -7.17 -7.85 -5.08
N VAL A 63 -6.56 -7.26 -4.05
CA VAL A 63 -7.00 -7.47 -2.67
C VAL A 63 -7.83 -6.32 -2.14
N GLY A 64 -8.25 -5.41 -3.01
CA GLY A 64 -9.18 -4.36 -2.64
C GLY A 64 -8.60 -3.16 -1.90
N LEU A 65 -7.29 -2.97 -1.97
CA LEU A 65 -6.64 -1.85 -1.27
C LEU A 65 -6.64 -0.58 -2.09
N VAL A 66 -6.40 -0.69 -3.38
CA VAL A 66 -6.28 0.49 -4.23
C VAL A 66 -7.28 0.42 -5.37
N GLU A 67 -7.57 1.57 -5.92
CA GLU A 67 -8.33 1.68 -7.16
C GLU A 67 -7.56 2.59 -8.10
N SER A 68 -7.84 2.45 -9.39
CA SER A 68 -7.19 3.23 -10.40
C SER A 68 -8.22 3.94 -11.26
N LYS A 69 -7.81 5.06 -11.81
CA LYS A 69 -8.65 5.82 -12.73
C LYS A 69 -7.78 6.35 -13.85
N LYS A 70 -8.26 6.17 -15.06
CA LYS A 70 -7.55 6.63 -16.23
C LYS A 70 -8.02 8.03 -16.61
N ARG A 71 -7.08 8.93 -16.88
CA ARG A 71 -7.37 10.28 -17.37
C ARG A 71 -6.49 10.52 -18.58
N GLY A 72 -7.09 10.47 -19.76
CA GLY A 72 -6.32 10.53 -20.99
C GLY A 72 -5.41 9.32 -21.09
N ILE A 73 -4.11 9.56 -21.22
CA ILE A 73 -3.12 8.48 -21.31
C ILE A 73 -2.53 8.12 -19.95
N TRP A 74 -2.92 8.83 -18.89
CA TRP A 74 -2.33 8.64 -17.57
C TRP A 74 -3.24 7.84 -16.66
N VAL A 75 -2.65 7.02 -15.80
CA VAL A 75 -3.36 6.24 -14.79
C VAL A 75 -3.03 6.84 -13.42
N TYR A 76 -4.08 7.05 -12.62
CA TYR A 76 -3.97 7.58 -11.27
C TYR A 76 -4.44 6.53 -10.28
N TYR A 77 -3.77 6.45 -9.15
CA TYR A 77 -4.08 5.47 -8.10
C TYR A 77 -4.42 6.17 -6.80
N ARG A 78 -5.28 5.55 -6.02
CA ARG A 78 -5.56 5.98 -4.66
C ARG A 78 -5.98 4.78 -3.81
N LEU A 79 -5.85 4.91 -2.51
CA LEU A 79 -6.42 3.91 -1.62
C LEU A 79 -7.93 4.02 -1.68
N ARG A 80 -8.59 2.88 -1.59
CA ARG A 80 -10.04 2.87 -1.51
C ARG A 80 -10.48 3.52 -0.21
N ASP A 81 -11.60 4.23 -0.26
CA ASP A 81 -12.14 4.89 0.93
C ASP A 81 -13.16 4.03 1.66
N ASP A 82 -13.44 2.82 1.13
CA ASP A 82 -14.39 1.88 1.74
C ASP A 82 -13.69 0.68 2.35
N LEU A 83 -12.46 0.85 2.82
CA LEU A 83 -11.72 -0.24 3.45
C LEU A 83 -12.44 -0.70 4.72
N ALA A 84 -12.41 -2.02 4.96
CA ALA A 84 -12.94 -2.56 6.20
C ALA A 84 -12.23 -1.91 7.39
N PRO A 85 -12.93 -1.68 8.50
CA PRO A 85 -12.30 -1.04 9.66
C PRO A 85 -11.04 -1.75 10.15
N ALA A 86 -11.01 -3.07 10.11
CA ALA A 86 -9.83 -3.83 10.53
C ALA A 86 -8.65 -3.57 9.59
N THR A 87 -8.90 -3.50 8.29
CA THR A 87 -7.86 -3.21 7.30
C THR A 87 -7.32 -1.80 7.51
N ASP A 88 -8.20 -0.84 7.69
CA ASP A 88 -7.80 0.54 7.92
C ASP A 88 -6.95 0.66 9.19
N ALA A 89 -7.35 -0.02 10.26
CA ALA A 89 -6.60 -0.01 11.51
C ALA A 89 -5.23 -0.66 11.35
N LEU A 90 -5.15 -1.76 10.60
CA LEU A 90 -3.90 -2.43 10.33
C LEU A 90 -2.94 -1.50 9.59
N LEU A 91 -3.42 -0.87 8.53
CA LEU A 91 -2.60 0.07 7.77
C LEU A 91 -2.14 1.23 8.64
N GLY A 92 -3.04 1.80 9.42
CA GLY A 92 -2.70 2.90 10.31
C GLY A 92 -1.59 2.53 11.27
N THR A 93 -1.65 1.33 11.84
CA THR A 93 -0.64 0.87 12.78
C THR A 93 0.70 0.64 12.10
N VAL A 94 0.68 -0.06 10.97
CA VAL A 94 1.93 -0.40 10.27
C VAL A 94 2.58 0.84 9.67
N LEU A 95 1.80 1.66 9.01
CA LEU A 95 2.33 2.81 8.28
C LEU A 95 2.75 3.95 9.20
N ALA A 96 2.21 3.99 10.39
CA ALA A 96 2.63 4.99 11.39
C ALA A 96 3.88 4.57 12.14
N GLY A 97 4.52 3.49 11.73
CA GLY A 97 5.73 3.03 12.40
C GLY A 97 5.46 2.23 13.66
N GLY A 98 4.25 1.66 13.77
CA GLY A 98 3.88 0.86 14.93
C GLY A 98 4.51 -0.51 14.99
N VAL A 99 5.24 -0.91 13.96
CA VAL A 99 5.93 -2.19 13.96
C VAL A 99 7.21 -2.08 14.80
N PRO A 100 7.32 -2.86 15.87
CA PRO A 100 8.55 -2.82 16.69
C PRO A 100 9.70 -3.42 15.91
N THR A 101 10.70 -2.62 15.65
CA THR A 101 11.84 -3.12 14.92
C THR A 101 13.11 -2.47 15.42
N ASN A 102 14.07 -3.30 15.72
CA ASN A 102 15.39 -2.83 16.01
C ASN A 102 16.09 -2.37 14.75
N LEU A 103 15.63 -2.84 13.62
CA LEU A 103 16.24 -2.52 12.34
C LEU A 103 16.03 -1.06 11.97
N ALA A 104 14.85 -0.54 12.27
CA ALA A 104 14.51 0.82 11.93
C ALA A 104 15.25 1.84 12.77
N ALA A 105 15.71 1.45 13.94
CA ALA A 105 16.34 2.36 14.88
C ALA A 105 17.64 2.96 14.35
N ASP A 106 18.26 2.28 13.40
CA ASP A 106 19.55 2.72 12.87
C ASP A 106 19.42 3.65 11.67
N ARG A 107 18.23 4.03 11.30
CA ARG A 107 18.03 4.79 10.10
C ARG A 107 17.91 6.29 10.37
N PRO A 108 18.88 7.07 9.94
CA PRO A 108 18.79 8.52 10.12
C PRO A 108 17.55 9.07 9.43
N GLY A 109 16.87 9.97 10.10
CA GLY A 109 15.69 10.60 9.53
C GLY A 109 14.47 9.71 9.45
N HIS A 110 14.58 8.50 9.91
CA HIS A 110 13.48 7.57 9.82
C HIS A 110 12.28 7.97 10.69
N ALA A 111 12.56 8.69 11.74
CA ALA A 111 11.52 9.04 12.72
C ALA A 111 10.55 10.11 12.23
N THR A 112 10.77 10.67 11.08
CA THR A 112 9.94 11.75 10.56
C THR A 112 8.65 11.24 9.96
N ALA A 113 8.05 10.28 10.56
CA ALA A 113 6.82 9.73 10.04
C ALA A 113 5.75 10.81 9.98
N ARG A 114 5.10 10.94 8.89
CA ARG A 114 3.86 11.66 8.64
C ARG A 114 3.65 12.90 9.47
#